data_44fdac2eb1c65970d4bbae8de6ac2624
#
_entry.id   44fdac2eb1c65970d4bbae8de6ac2624
#
_cell.length_a   1.000
_cell.length_b   1.000
_cell.length_c   1.000
_cell.angle_alpha   90.00
_cell.angle_beta   90.00
_cell.angle_gamma   90.00
#
_symmetry.space_group_name_H-M   'P 1'
#
loop_
_entity.id
_entity.type
_entity.pdbx_description
1 polymer ?
#
loop_
_entity_poly.entity_id
_entity_poly.type
_entity_poly.pdbx_seq_one_letter_code
_entity_poly.pdbx_strand_id
1 'polypeptide(L)'
;MHEYYQVYDKNLKPCNLLIERPNHVPDGYYFGIVDCVCYNLRNDSFLMTKRSKDKPYMAGHLEVTVGCMQYGEEPLESIQRELMEETGIRPNKIERFKTFISHHAIAHTFVAILDIDPDSIVLQMGETDAYYWFKEEEFKRIWKGSLITQVQKTRISPNIEKIIEQIKVMKNER
;
A
#
# COMPACT_ATOMS: atom_id res chain seq x y z
N MET A 1 -3.93 -22.03 -2.27
CA MET A 1 -3.17 -21.92 -0.99
C MET A 1 -4.08 -21.18 -0.01
N HIS A 2 -4.19 -21.64 1.25
CA HIS A 2 -4.99 -20.95 2.26
C HIS A 2 -4.15 -19.82 2.84
N GLU A 3 -4.66 -18.59 2.79
CA GLU A 3 -4.00 -17.41 3.37
C GLU A 3 -4.71 -17.00 4.66
N TYR A 4 -3.95 -16.69 5.69
CA TYR A 4 -4.45 -16.24 6.98
C TYR A 4 -4.01 -14.81 7.25
N TYR A 5 -4.90 -14.00 7.84
CA TYR A 5 -4.56 -12.63 8.26
C TYR A 5 -3.56 -12.64 9.41
N GLN A 6 -2.62 -11.67 9.41
CA GLN A 6 -2.00 -11.23 10.66
C GLN A 6 -3.04 -10.48 11.47
N VAL A 7 -3.41 -11.03 12.62
CA VAL A 7 -4.44 -10.48 13.50
C VAL A 7 -3.78 -9.81 14.70
N TYR A 8 -4.39 -8.71 15.15
CA TYR A 8 -4.01 -7.95 16.34
C TYR A 8 -5.18 -7.93 17.33
N ASP A 9 -4.87 -7.97 18.61
CA ASP A 9 -5.86 -7.86 19.69
C ASP A 9 -6.29 -6.40 19.94
N LYS A 10 -7.19 -6.19 20.90
CA LYS A 10 -7.67 -4.86 21.32
C LYS A 10 -6.59 -3.93 21.84
N ASN A 11 -5.42 -4.46 22.23
CA ASN A 11 -4.26 -3.68 22.67
C ASN A 11 -3.27 -3.44 21.52
N LEU A 12 -3.67 -3.76 20.29
CA LEU A 12 -2.88 -3.63 19.07
C LEU A 12 -1.60 -4.49 19.09
N LYS A 13 -1.65 -5.64 19.79
CA LYS A 13 -0.57 -6.62 19.80
C LYS A 13 -0.88 -7.75 18.84
N PRO A 14 0.11 -8.22 18.06
CA PRO A 14 -0.05 -9.42 17.25
C PRO A 14 -0.53 -10.59 18.12
N CYS A 15 -1.49 -11.35 17.64
CA CYS A 15 -2.01 -12.52 18.35
C CYS A 15 -2.07 -13.75 17.46
N ASN A 16 -2.10 -14.93 18.08
CA ASN A 16 -2.08 -16.21 17.38
C ASN A 16 -3.49 -16.68 16.95
N LEU A 17 -4.38 -15.73 16.65
CA LEU A 17 -5.71 -16.03 16.12
C LEU A 17 -5.61 -16.24 14.59
N LEU A 18 -5.86 -17.47 14.14
CA LEU A 18 -5.85 -17.82 12.73
C LEU A 18 -7.22 -17.55 12.10
N ILE A 19 -7.30 -16.56 11.24
CA ILE A 19 -8.51 -16.23 10.46
C ILE A 19 -8.14 -16.31 8.99
N GLU A 20 -8.71 -17.29 8.31
CA GLU A 20 -8.52 -17.48 6.88
C GLU A 20 -9.21 -16.36 6.08
N ARG A 21 -8.52 -15.83 5.08
CA ARG A 21 -9.08 -14.84 4.15
C ARG A 21 -10.09 -15.48 3.19
N PRO A 22 -11.22 -14.81 2.90
CA PRO A 22 -11.60 -13.45 3.30
C PRO A 22 -12.59 -13.40 4.49
N ASN A 23 -12.49 -14.33 5.45
CA ASN A 23 -13.42 -14.39 6.56
C ASN A 23 -13.40 -13.14 7.44
N HIS A 24 -14.51 -12.88 8.10
CA HIS A 24 -14.68 -11.73 8.99
C HIS A 24 -13.80 -11.84 10.24
N VAL A 25 -13.14 -10.75 10.60
CA VAL A 25 -12.38 -10.63 11.84
C VAL A 25 -13.35 -10.20 12.97
N PRO A 26 -13.40 -10.93 14.09
CA PRO A 26 -14.34 -10.62 15.18
C PRO A 26 -14.14 -9.23 15.79
N ASP A 27 -15.18 -8.69 16.41
CA ASP A 27 -15.12 -7.43 17.15
C ASP A 27 -14.02 -7.45 18.22
N GLY A 28 -13.29 -6.33 18.31
CA GLY A 28 -12.17 -6.19 19.22
C GLY A 28 -10.85 -6.76 18.69
N TYR A 29 -10.86 -7.32 17.48
CA TYR A 29 -9.67 -7.73 16.75
C TYR A 29 -9.53 -6.95 15.45
N TYR A 30 -8.29 -6.86 14.95
CA TYR A 30 -7.96 -6.11 13.75
C TYR A 30 -7.08 -6.97 12.84
N PHE A 31 -7.31 -6.92 11.54
CA PHE A 31 -6.35 -7.50 10.60
C PHE A 31 -5.34 -6.44 10.12
N GLY A 32 -4.14 -6.89 9.83
CA GLY A 32 -3.07 -6.03 9.34
C GLY A 32 -3.21 -5.72 7.86
N ILE A 33 -3.02 -4.45 7.50
CA ILE A 33 -2.90 -3.96 6.12
C ILE A 33 -1.60 -3.18 6.00
N VAL A 34 -0.96 -3.29 4.86
CA VAL A 34 0.19 -2.46 4.47
C VAL A 34 -0.13 -1.72 3.19
N ASP A 35 0.32 -0.47 3.07
CA ASP A 35 0.31 0.27 1.80
C ASP A 35 1.60 1.11 1.65
N CYS A 36 1.98 1.42 0.40
CA CYS A 36 3.22 2.14 0.12
C CYS A 36 3.04 3.16 -0.99
N VAL A 37 3.40 4.41 -0.69
CA VAL A 37 3.56 5.46 -1.70
C VAL A 37 4.98 5.43 -2.23
N CYS A 38 5.15 5.04 -3.49
CA CYS A 38 6.43 4.93 -4.17
C CYS A 38 6.71 6.14 -5.05
N TYR A 39 7.93 6.69 -4.91
CA TYR A 39 8.45 7.77 -5.74
C TYR A 39 9.71 7.31 -6.48
N ASN A 40 9.74 7.49 -7.80
CA ASN A 40 10.88 7.09 -8.61
C ASN A 40 11.71 8.31 -9.03
N LEU A 41 13.00 8.24 -8.74
CA LEU A 41 13.96 9.30 -9.00
C LEU A 41 14.22 9.52 -10.49
N ARG A 42 14.19 8.45 -11.31
CA ARG A 42 14.53 8.55 -12.73
C ARG A 42 13.53 9.35 -13.53
N ASN A 43 12.25 9.23 -13.21
CA ASN A 43 11.20 9.97 -13.90
C ASN A 43 10.53 11.04 -13.02
N ASP A 44 11.03 11.27 -11.79
CA ASP A 44 10.52 12.27 -10.84
C ASP A 44 9.00 12.19 -10.68
N SER A 45 8.50 10.98 -10.39
CA SER A 45 7.07 10.68 -10.40
C SER A 45 6.68 9.64 -9.36
N PHE A 46 5.40 9.66 -8.98
CA PHE A 46 4.75 8.73 -8.07
C PHE A 46 4.11 7.58 -8.84
N LEU A 47 4.28 6.36 -8.34
CA LEU A 47 3.63 5.17 -8.89
C LEU A 47 2.21 5.04 -8.35
N MET A 48 1.27 4.75 -9.24
CA MET A 48 -0.06 4.23 -8.91
C MET A 48 -0.38 3.05 -9.82
N THR A 49 -1.08 2.09 -9.28
CA THR A 49 -1.58 0.92 -10.00
C THR A 49 -3.09 1.03 -10.20
N LYS A 50 -3.59 0.34 -11.21
CA LYS A 50 -5.03 0.20 -11.46
C LYS A 50 -5.45 -1.22 -11.12
N ARG A 51 -6.34 -1.34 -10.14
CA ARG A 51 -6.90 -2.62 -9.72
C ARG A 51 -7.54 -3.36 -10.91
N SER A 52 -7.33 -4.66 -10.97
CA SER A 52 -7.92 -5.46 -12.04
C SER A 52 -9.45 -5.33 -12.04
N LYS A 53 -9.99 -5.34 -13.24
CA LYS A 53 -11.45 -5.39 -13.48
C LYS A 53 -12.11 -6.62 -12.89
N ASP A 54 -11.33 -7.69 -12.66
CA ASP A 54 -11.81 -8.96 -12.13
C ASP A 54 -11.85 -8.99 -10.59
N LYS A 55 -11.41 -7.92 -9.92
CA LYS A 55 -11.48 -7.81 -8.47
C LYS A 55 -12.91 -7.61 -7.97
N PRO A 56 -13.32 -8.30 -6.90
CA PRO A 56 -14.69 -8.19 -6.37
C PRO A 56 -14.97 -6.83 -5.71
N TYR A 57 -13.92 -6.09 -5.33
CA TYR A 57 -14.05 -4.80 -4.63
C TYR A 57 -13.23 -3.71 -5.32
N MET A 58 -13.85 -2.57 -5.60
CA MET A 58 -13.23 -1.38 -6.19
C MET A 58 -12.47 -1.66 -7.51
N ALA A 59 -12.99 -2.56 -8.35
CA ALA A 59 -12.43 -2.89 -9.66
C ALA A 59 -12.18 -1.63 -10.51
N GLY A 60 -11.02 -1.56 -11.17
CA GLY A 60 -10.66 -0.44 -12.05
C GLY A 60 -10.29 0.87 -11.34
N HIS A 61 -10.30 0.92 -10.01
CA HIS A 61 -9.85 2.09 -9.25
C HIS A 61 -8.33 2.17 -9.20
N LEU A 62 -7.82 3.38 -9.01
CA LEU A 62 -6.41 3.63 -8.77
C LEU A 62 -6.09 3.46 -7.28
N GLU A 63 -4.89 2.94 -7.01
CA GLU A 63 -4.36 2.79 -5.66
C GLU A 63 -2.83 2.83 -5.69
N VAL A 64 -2.22 3.08 -4.55
CA VAL A 64 -0.83 2.70 -4.33
C VAL A 64 -0.78 1.23 -3.92
N THR A 65 0.37 0.55 -4.05
CA THR A 65 0.50 -0.85 -3.63
C THR A 65 -0.07 -1.06 -2.25
N VAL A 66 -0.94 -2.05 -2.10
CA VAL A 66 -1.66 -2.36 -0.87
C VAL A 66 -1.95 -3.84 -0.75
N GLY A 67 -1.71 -4.40 0.43
CA GLY A 67 -2.09 -5.78 0.69
C GLY A 67 -2.42 -6.06 2.15
N CYS A 68 -2.95 -7.25 2.39
CA CYS A 68 -3.16 -7.74 3.73
C CYS A 68 -1.90 -8.45 4.24
N MET A 69 -1.54 -8.18 5.48
CA MET A 69 -0.46 -8.90 6.14
C MET A 69 -0.86 -10.36 6.33
N GLN A 70 0.04 -11.27 5.97
CA GLN A 70 -0.11 -12.70 6.24
C GLN A 70 0.32 -13.03 7.67
N TYR A 71 -0.26 -14.07 8.22
CA TYR A 71 0.05 -14.54 9.57
C TYR A 71 1.56 -14.74 9.77
N GLY A 72 2.11 -14.12 10.80
CA GLY A 72 3.53 -14.17 11.14
C GLY A 72 4.40 -13.11 10.46
N GLU A 73 3.85 -12.31 9.54
CA GLU A 73 4.60 -11.23 8.90
C GLU A 73 4.73 -9.99 9.78
N GLU A 74 5.90 -9.36 9.75
CA GLU A 74 6.08 -7.99 10.19
C GLU A 74 5.65 -7.01 9.08
N PRO A 75 5.18 -5.79 9.42
CA PRO A 75 4.66 -4.84 8.43
C PRO A 75 5.65 -4.50 7.29
N LEU A 76 6.95 -4.42 7.59
CA LEU A 76 7.97 -4.13 6.57
C LEU A 76 8.15 -5.31 5.60
N GLU A 77 8.16 -6.53 6.11
CA GLU A 77 8.24 -7.75 5.29
C GLU A 77 7.02 -7.85 4.36
N SER A 78 5.83 -7.62 4.92
CA SER A 78 4.59 -7.67 4.17
C SER A 78 4.57 -6.66 3.02
N ILE A 79 4.93 -5.39 3.25
CA ILE A 79 4.92 -4.40 2.17
C ILE A 79 5.99 -4.67 1.11
N GLN A 80 7.14 -5.23 1.48
CA GLN A 80 8.17 -5.63 0.52
C GLN A 80 7.70 -6.81 -0.34
N ARG A 81 6.97 -7.76 0.22
CA ARG A 81 6.33 -8.86 -0.51
C ARG A 81 5.29 -8.32 -1.49
N GLU A 82 4.35 -7.49 -1.05
CA GLU A 82 3.30 -6.90 -1.90
C GLU A 82 3.90 -6.08 -3.06
N LEU A 83 4.91 -5.24 -2.80
CA LEU A 83 5.60 -4.49 -3.86
C LEU A 83 6.21 -5.43 -4.91
N MET A 84 6.84 -6.51 -4.45
CA MET A 84 7.46 -7.48 -5.35
C MET A 84 6.42 -8.29 -6.14
N GLU A 85 5.33 -8.72 -5.50
CA GLU A 85 4.27 -9.51 -6.14
C GLU A 85 3.48 -8.67 -7.15
N GLU A 86 3.01 -7.48 -6.77
CA GLU A 86 2.15 -6.66 -7.61
C GLU A 86 2.89 -5.91 -8.71
N THR A 87 4.16 -5.55 -8.50
CA THR A 87 4.87 -4.62 -9.39
C THR A 87 6.31 -5.03 -9.76
N GLY A 88 6.83 -6.11 -9.17
CA GLY A 88 8.22 -6.52 -9.36
C GLY A 88 9.26 -5.61 -8.70
N ILE A 89 8.82 -4.64 -7.87
CA ILE A 89 9.69 -3.62 -7.30
C ILE A 89 10.40 -4.09 -6.02
N ARG A 90 11.69 -3.74 -5.94
CA ARG A 90 12.45 -3.72 -4.68
C ARG A 90 12.92 -2.28 -4.44
N PRO A 91 12.39 -1.57 -3.43
CA PRO A 91 12.73 -0.19 -3.20
C PRO A 91 14.19 -0.02 -2.73
N ASN A 92 14.82 1.07 -3.13
CA ASN A 92 16.16 1.45 -2.67
C ASN A 92 16.15 1.90 -1.19
N LYS A 93 15.08 2.61 -0.80
CA LYS A 93 14.83 3.05 0.56
C LYS A 93 13.34 2.96 0.84
N ILE A 94 12.96 2.46 2.02
CA ILE A 94 11.57 2.36 2.46
C ILE A 94 11.49 2.73 3.94
N GLU A 95 10.53 3.58 4.29
CA GLU A 95 10.32 4.02 5.66
C GLU A 95 8.83 3.99 6.01
N ARG A 96 8.51 3.68 7.27
CA ARG A 96 7.14 3.78 7.76
C ARG A 96 6.76 5.26 7.91
N PHE A 97 5.67 5.65 7.28
CA PHE A 97 5.07 6.97 7.45
C PHE A 97 4.22 7.02 8.72
N LYS A 98 3.20 6.17 8.80
CA LYS A 98 2.24 6.19 9.91
C LYS A 98 1.45 4.88 10.00
N THR A 99 0.95 4.58 11.21
CA THR A 99 -0.05 3.53 11.43
C THR A 99 -1.42 4.17 11.66
N PHE A 100 -2.43 3.64 10.99
CA PHE A 100 -3.83 4.05 11.12
C PHE A 100 -4.66 2.90 11.67
N ILE A 101 -5.62 3.21 12.52
CA ILE A 101 -6.53 2.24 13.09
C ILE A 101 -7.93 2.59 12.59
N SER A 102 -8.62 1.59 12.08
CA SER A 102 -10.03 1.65 11.68
C SER A 102 -10.83 0.60 12.44
N HIS A 103 -12.13 0.45 12.14
CA HIS A 103 -13.01 -0.42 12.90
C HIS A 103 -12.51 -1.88 12.99
N HIS A 104 -11.95 -2.42 11.91
CA HIS A 104 -11.47 -3.82 11.87
C HIS A 104 -10.06 -3.99 11.31
N ALA A 105 -9.32 -2.89 11.08
CA ALA A 105 -8.00 -2.99 10.48
C ALA A 105 -6.98 -2.05 11.12
N ILE A 106 -5.73 -2.52 11.19
CA ILE A 106 -4.53 -1.72 11.43
C ILE A 106 -3.81 -1.58 10.09
N ALA A 107 -3.69 -0.36 9.58
CA ALA A 107 -3.01 -0.09 8.33
C ALA A 107 -1.66 0.60 8.58
N HIS A 108 -0.58 0.00 8.12
CA HIS A 108 0.77 0.54 8.18
C HIS A 108 1.11 1.14 6.81
N THR A 109 1.12 2.47 6.73
CA THR A 109 1.49 3.20 5.51
C THR A 109 2.98 3.45 5.47
N PHE A 110 3.60 3.12 4.34
CA PHE A 110 5.01 3.33 4.04
C PHE A 110 5.19 4.34 2.91
N VAL A 111 6.39 4.88 2.83
CA VAL A 111 6.89 5.66 1.71
C VAL A 111 8.19 5.03 1.20
N ALA A 112 8.40 5.02 -0.12
CA ALA A 112 9.55 4.39 -0.71
C ALA A 112 10.19 5.25 -1.81
N ILE A 113 11.52 5.23 -1.87
CA ILE A 113 12.32 5.80 -2.95
C ILE A 113 12.77 4.68 -3.87
N LEU A 114 12.53 4.86 -5.15
CA LEU A 114 12.94 3.99 -6.24
C LEU A 114 13.98 4.68 -7.11
N ASP A 115 14.89 3.90 -7.70
CA ASP A 115 15.81 4.32 -8.76
C ASP A 115 15.80 3.26 -9.85
N ILE A 116 14.65 3.10 -10.49
CA ILE A 116 14.39 2.04 -11.48
C ILE A 116 14.01 2.62 -12.83
N ASP A 117 14.17 1.83 -13.89
CA ASP A 117 13.58 2.15 -15.18
C ASP A 117 12.05 2.20 -15.02
N PRO A 118 11.38 3.32 -15.40
CA PRO A 118 9.92 3.43 -15.30
C PRO A 118 9.15 2.32 -16.03
N ASP A 119 9.75 1.73 -17.07
CA ASP A 119 9.15 0.67 -17.88
C ASP A 119 9.45 -0.74 -17.35
N SER A 120 10.19 -0.86 -16.24
CA SER A 120 10.57 -2.16 -15.63
C SER A 120 9.48 -2.79 -14.75
N ILE A 121 8.32 -2.17 -14.63
CA ILE A 121 7.21 -2.67 -13.80
C ILE A 121 6.66 -3.98 -14.38
N VAL A 122 6.55 -4.99 -13.53
CA VAL A 122 5.96 -6.29 -13.86
C VAL A 122 4.68 -6.49 -13.06
N LEU A 123 3.54 -6.35 -13.72
CA LEU A 123 2.24 -6.44 -13.06
C LEU A 123 1.84 -7.89 -12.78
N GLN A 124 1.26 -8.13 -11.60
CA GLN A 124 0.67 -9.41 -11.25
C GLN A 124 -0.68 -9.59 -11.96
N MET A 125 -0.78 -10.64 -12.77
CA MET A 125 -2.00 -10.99 -13.50
C MET A 125 -3.18 -11.24 -12.53
N GLY A 126 -4.34 -10.64 -12.82
CA GLY A 126 -5.55 -10.76 -12.01
C GLY A 126 -5.60 -9.84 -10.77
N GLU A 127 -4.46 -9.24 -10.40
CA GLU A 127 -4.41 -8.25 -9.31
C GLU A 127 -4.47 -6.82 -9.86
N THR A 128 -3.65 -6.54 -10.88
CA THR A 128 -3.41 -5.19 -11.40
C THR A 128 -3.43 -5.19 -12.93
N ASP A 129 -4.26 -4.33 -13.55
CA ASP A 129 -4.40 -4.26 -15.02
C ASP A 129 -3.47 -3.22 -15.67
N ALA A 130 -3.03 -2.20 -14.93
CA ALA A 130 -2.17 -1.14 -15.44
C ALA A 130 -1.41 -0.43 -14.32
N TYR A 131 -0.36 0.30 -14.68
CA TYR A 131 0.34 1.22 -13.80
C TYR A 131 0.50 2.59 -14.46
N TYR A 132 0.69 3.63 -13.64
CA TYR A 132 0.84 5.00 -14.08
C TYR A 132 1.87 5.72 -13.21
N TRP A 133 2.62 6.61 -13.85
CA TRP A 133 3.53 7.53 -13.19
C TRP A 133 2.93 8.94 -13.23
N PHE A 134 2.76 9.56 -12.07
CA PHE A 134 2.19 10.88 -11.93
C PHE A 134 3.19 11.85 -11.32
N LYS A 135 3.31 13.04 -11.90
CA LYS A 135 4.04 14.16 -11.29
C LYS A 135 3.34 14.64 -10.02
N GLU A 136 4.09 15.29 -9.12
CA GLU A 136 3.60 15.68 -7.79
C GLU A 136 2.22 16.35 -7.83
N GLU A 137 2.03 17.36 -8.67
CA GLU A 137 0.76 18.11 -8.73
C GLU A 137 -0.42 17.25 -9.25
N GLU A 138 -0.15 16.38 -10.20
CA GLU A 138 -1.15 15.46 -10.72
C GLU A 138 -1.49 14.38 -9.69
N PHE A 139 -0.49 13.83 -9.00
CA PHE A 139 -0.66 12.88 -7.92
C PHE A 139 -1.55 13.46 -6.82
N LYS A 140 -1.27 14.69 -6.35
CA LYS A 140 -2.12 15.39 -5.36
C LYS A 140 -3.56 15.56 -5.84
N ARG A 141 -3.76 15.89 -7.12
CA ARG A 141 -5.10 16.08 -7.70
C ARG A 141 -5.89 14.77 -7.74
N ILE A 142 -5.24 13.65 -8.10
CA ILE A 142 -5.87 12.33 -8.17
C ILE A 142 -6.42 11.92 -6.82
N TRP A 143 -5.71 12.15 -5.71
CA TRP A 143 -6.18 11.83 -4.37
C TRP A 143 -7.43 12.59 -3.93
N LYS A 144 -7.77 13.70 -4.59
CA LYS A 144 -9.04 14.43 -4.38
C LYS A 144 -10.20 13.84 -5.19
N GLY A 145 -9.89 13.04 -6.21
CA GLY A 145 -10.86 12.49 -7.16
C GLY A 145 -11.64 11.27 -6.61
N SER A 146 -12.52 10.74 -7.45
CA SER A 146 -13.36 9.56 -7.15
C SER A 146 -12.77 8.24 -7.63
N LEU A 147 -11.67 8.27 -8.39
CA LEU A 147 -11.04 7.08 -8.97
C LEU A 147 -10.15 6.32 -8.00
N ILE A 148 -9.92 6.83 -6.80
CA ILE A 148 -9.11 6.20 -5.76
C ILE A 148 -9.96 5.26 -4.92
N THR A 149 -9.38 4.13 -4.51
CA THR A 149 -10.02 3.24 -3.56
C THR A 149 -10.36 3.97 -2.26
N GLN A 150 -11.63 3.86 -1.81
CA GLN A 150 -12.11 4.60 -0.65
C GLN A 150 -11.31 4.32 0.62
N VAL A 151 -10.84 3.09 0.78
CA VAL A 151 -10.07 2.65 1.95
C VAL A 151 -8.74 3.40 2.06
N GLN A 152 -8.02 3.58 0.95
CA GLN A 152 -6.77 4.36 0.95
C GLN A 152 -7.03 5.87 1.01
N LYS A 153 -8.10 6.34 0.35
CA LYS A 153 -8.44 7.76 0.32
C LYS A 153 -8.59 8.35 1.72
N THR A 154 -9.23 7.64 2.64
CA THR A 154 -9.43 8.11 4.02
C THR A 154 -8.12 8.25 4.81
N ARG A 155 -7.09 7.48 4.47
CA ARG A 155 -5.79 7.49 5.15
C ARG A 155 -4.78 8.42 4.49
N ILE A 156 -4.65 8.31 3.17
CA ILE A 156 -3.56 8.97 2.42
C ILE A 156 -3.94 10.40 2.05
N SER A 157 -5.17 10.65 1.55
CA SER A 157 -5.57 11.98 1.07
C SER A 157 -5.39 13.10 2.12
N PRO A 158 -5.78 12.94 3.40
CA PRO A 158 -5.56 13.98 4.42
C PRO A 158 -4.09 14.18 4.79
N ASN A 159 -3.22 13.23 4.44
CA ASN A 159 -1.82 13.22 4.79
C ASN A 159 -0.89 13.44 3.57
N ILE A 160 -1.43 13.71 2.40
CA ILE A 160 -0.68 13.72 1.13
C ILE A 160 0.52 14.67 1.15
N GLU A 161 0.37 15.88 1.69
CA GLU A 161 1.45 16.86 1.78
C GLU A 161 2.58 16.37 2.71
N LYS A 162 2.24 15.76 3.84
CA LYS A 162 3.23 15.20 4.79
C LYS A 162 3.97 14.00 4.21
N ILE A 163 3.27 13.16 3.43
CA ILE A 163 3.88 12.04 2.71
C ILE A 163 4.89 12.55 1.68
N ILE A 164 4.52 13.57 0.92
CA ILE A 164 5.40 14.16 -0.08
C ILE A 164 6.61 14.84 0.58
N GLU A 165 6.41 15.51 1.71
CA GLU A 165 7.51 16.11 2.46
C GLU A 165 8.50 15.05 2.98
N GLN A 166 8.03 13.95 3.54
CA GLN A 166 8.90 12.83 3.96
C GLN A 166 9.69 12.28 2.76
N ILE A 167 9.06 12.10 1.61
CA ILE A 167 9.74 11.67 0.39
C ILE A 167 10.83 12.66 -0.02
N LYS A 168 10.58 13.97 0.07
CA LYS A 168 11.58 15.02 -0.21
C LYS A 168 12.77 14.94 0.75
N VAL A 169 12.52 14.68 2.04
CA VAL A 169 13.59 14.45 3.02
C VAL A 169 14.40 13.21 2.66
N MET A 170 13.75 12.08 2.40
CA MET A 170 14.41 10.82 2.03
C MET A 170 15.26 10.93 0.77
N LYS A 171 14.85 11.76 -0.21
CA LYS A 171 15.65 12.05 -1.44
C LYS A 171 16.97 12.76 -1.12
N ASN A 172 16.99 13.61 -0.11
CA ASN A 172 18.15 14.45 0.22
C ASN A 172 19.16 13.77 1.16
N GLU A 173 18.80 12.64 1.75
CA GLU A 173 19.66 11.85 2.66
C GLU A 173 20.54 10.83 1.90
N ARG A 174 21.03 11.19 0.71
CA ARG A 174 21.91 10.36 -0.12
C ARG A 174 23.37 10.48 0.30
#